data_79c321a24f8dc24c0ca112823c7bec6b
#
_entry.id   79c321a24f8dc24c0ca112823c7bec6b
#
_cell.length_a   1.000
_cell.length_b   1.000
_cell.length_c   1.000
_cell.angle_alpha   90.00
_cell.angle_beta   90.00
_cell.angle_gamma   90.00
#
_symmetry.space_group_name_H-M   'P 1'
#
loop_
_entity.id
_entity.type
_entity.pdbx_description
1 polymer ?
#
loop_
_entity_poly.entity_id
_entity_poly.type
_entity_poly.pdbx_seq_one_letter_code
_entity_poly.pdbx_strand_id
1 'polypeptide(L)'
;MKIGACFNYKNLHLLKERGFDFWEANLGWLAGISDEEFEKVREVCDRYDLYPYSANGFFTADMKLYEMTERRLQEYCTLAFSRLTQLGHNRMRGRICVVGGGGNRMIPPGFSRVRAEEIFVNSLRVCAEVGLKYDVTLAIEPLNSKETNFVNTLSEALKVCKKADHPHVMCLVDFYHFYCENEPLDVIKEAGELLAHVHLSAPDRYIPSAKDMDVCRKWKKALENIGYKGCVSLEGYWLPDEVTALENFRPVMQIYH
;
A
#
# COMPACT_ATOMS: atom_id res chain seq x y z
N MET A 1 8.21 -13.17 -6.96
CA MET A 1 7.76 -11.79 -6.74
C MET A 1 8.77 -11.10 -5.85
N LYS A 2 8.90 -9.77 -5.92
CA LYS A 2 9.71 -9.04 -4.93
C LYS A 2 8.96 -8.92 -3.62
N ILE A 3 9.68 -9.06 -2.51
CA ILE A 3 9.11 -9.03 -1.16
C ILE A 3 9.63 -7.83 -0.39
N GLY A 4 8.73 -7.03 0.15
CA GLY A 4 9.00 -5.92 1.03
C GLY A 4 8.23 -5.99 2.34
N ALA A 5 8.34 -4.94 3.13
CA ALA A 5 7.62 -4.83 4.39
C ALA A 5 7.35 -3.39 4.79
N CYS A 6 6.18 -3.13 5.34
CA CYS A 6 5.87 -1.91 6.10
C CYS A 6 6.67 -1.94 7.38
N PHE A 7 7.76 -1.16 7.46
CA PHE A 7 8.74 -1.32 8.51
C PHE A 7 9.32 0.01 8.98
N ASN A 8 9.93 0.01 10.17
CA ASN A 8 10.63 1.18 10.66
C ASN A 8 11.98 1.33 9.95
N TYR A 9 12.25 2.51 9.35
CA TYR A 9 13.49 2.75 8.63
C TYR A 9 14.76 2.52 9.47
N LYS A 10 14.68 2.72 10.80
CA LYS A 10 15.82 2.50 11.72
C LYS A 10 16.26 1.04 11.81
N ASN A 11 15.36 0.13 11.47
CA ASN A 11 15.56 -1.32 11.56
C ASN A 11 15.71 -2.02 10.19
N LEU A 12 16.02 -1.27 9.11
CA LEU A 12 16.16 -1.83 7.76
C LEU A 12 17.26 -2.90 7.65
N HIS A 13 18.24 -2.89 8.54
CA HIS A 13 19.23 -3.97 8.63
C HIS A 13 18.58 -5.35 8.83
N LEU A 14 17.49 -5.43 9.62
CA LEU A 14 16.78 -6.68 9.84
C LEU A 14 16.13 -7.23 8.56
N LEU A 15 15.60 -6.34 7.72
CA LEU A 15 15.05 -6.73 6.42
C LEU A 15 16.16 -7.16 5.46
N LYS A 16 17.26 -6.39 5.39
CA LYS A 16 18.40 -6.68 4.50
C LYS A 16 19.02 -8.02 4.80
N GLU A 17 19.30 -8.33 6.07
CA GLU A 17 19.89 -9.60 6.51
C GLU A 17 19.01 -10.81 6.17
N ARG A 18 17.70 -10.60 6.01
CA ARG A 18 16.73 -11.65 5.69
C ARG A 18 16.33 -11.71 4.22
N GLY A 19 16.97 -10.92 3.36
CA GLY A 19 16.82 -10.99 1.92
C GLY A 19 15.55 -10.34 1.38
N PHE A 20 15.00 -9.35 2.09
CA PHE A 20 13.92 -8.52 1.53
C PHE A 20 14.46 -7.63 0.40
N ASP A 21 13.62 -7.41 -0.62
CA ASP A 21 13.99 -6.66 -1.82
C ASP A 21 13.80 -5.15 -1.68
N PHE A 22 12.87 -4.72 -0.83
CA PHE A 22 12.52 -3.32 -0.64
C PHE A 22 11.88 -3.09 0.72
N TRP A 23 11.75 -1.83 1.06
CA TRP A 23 11.02 -1.34 2.21
C TRP A 23 9.75 -0.63 1.75
N GLU A 24 8.66 -0.75 2.50
CA GLU A 24 7.47 0.07 2.32
C GLU A 24 7.41 1.15 3.40
N ALA A 25 7.48 2.41 2.95
CA ALA A 25 7.51 3.58 3.83
C ALA A 25 6.09 4.03 4.21
N ASN A 26 5.92 4.70 5.36
CA ASN A 26 4.72 5.50 5.61
C ASN A 26 4.89 6.86 4.92
N LEU A 27 4.08 7.12 3.89
CA LEU A 27 4.25 8.29 3.03
C LEU A 27 3.85 9.59 3.72
N GLY A 28 2.78 9.58 4.51
CA GLY A 28 2.35 10.77 5.27
C GLY A 28 3.40 11.19 6.28
N TRP A 29 4.00 10.23 6.99
CA TRP A 29 5.13 10.50 7.87
C TRP A 29 6.32 11.06 7.07
N LEU A 30 6.70 10.41 5.97
CA LEU A 30 7.83 10.83 5.14
C LEU A 30 7.66 12.25 4.59
N ALA A 31 6.43 12.62 4.23
CA ALA A 31 6.10 13.98 3.80
C ALA A 31 6.19 15.02 4.92
N GLY A 32 5.94 14.61 6.18
CA GLY A 32 5.86 15.51 7.34
C GLY A 32 7.15 15.70 8.12
N ILE A 33 8.18 14.87 7.94
CA ILE A 33 9.45 14.99 8.69
C ILE A 33 10.28 16.18 8.21
N SER A 34 11.23 16.63 9.05
CA SER A 34 12.19 17.67 8.68
C SER A 34 13.16 17.18 7.59
N ASP A 35 13.81 18.11 6.90
CA ASP A 35 14.82 17.76 5.91
C ASP A 35 16.02 17.04 6.56
N GLU A 36 16.38 17.40 7.79
CA GLU A 36 17.43 16.72 8.55
C GLU A 36 17.07 15.25 8.81
N GLU A 37 15.83 14.97 9.22
CA GLU A 37 15.38 13.59 9.43
C GLU A 37 15.26 12.82 8.11
N PHE A 38 14.85 13.50 7.04
CA PHE A 38 14.80 12.91 5.71
C PHE A 38 16.19 12.47 5.22
N GLU A 39 17.24 13.27 5.47
CA GLU A 39 18.60 12.90 5.15
C GLU A 39 19.06 11.64 5.92
N LYS A 40 18.69 11.52 7.21
CA LYS A 40 18.97 10.29 7.98
C LYS A 40 18.28 9.06 7.38
N VAL A 41 17.03 9.21 6.92
CA VAL A 41 16.32 8.14 6.21
C VAL A 41 17.09 7.74 4.95
N ARG A 42 17.53 8.72 4.15
CA ARG A 42 18.30 8.49 2.92
C ARG A 42 19.60 7.74 3.22
N GLU A 43 20.36 8.20 4.20
CA GLU A 43 21.62 7.54 4.62
C GLU A 43 21.41 6.08 5.01
N VAL A 44 20.31 5.77 5.72
CA VAL A 44 19.97 4.39 6.10
C VAL A 44 19.58 3.55 4.88
N CYS A 45 18.76 4.10 3.98
CA CYS A 45 18.42 3.43 2.72
C CYS A 45 19.66 3.12 1.88
N ASP A 46 20.57 4.09 1.74
CA ASP A 46 21.82 3.95 0.97
C ASP A 46 22.77 2.92 1.63
N ARG A 47 22.87 2.94 2.97
CA ARG A 47 23.70 1.99 3.74
C ARG A 47 23.30 0.54 3.53
N TYR A 48 22.00 0.26 3.52
CA TYR A 48 21.48 -1.10 3.39
C TYR A 48 21.05 -1.46 1.97
N ASP A 49 21.13 -0.52 1.02
CA ASP A 49 20.63 -0.70 -0.34
C ASP A 49 19.19 -1.26 -0.32
N LEU A 50 18.32 -0.60 0.47
CA LEU A 50 16.91 -0.90 0.62
C LEU A 50 16.10 0.39 0.49
N TYR A 51 15.38 0.52 -0.61
CA TYR A 51 14.62 1.73 -0.95
C TYR A 51 13.13 1.46 -0.98
N PRO A 52 12.27 2.48 -0.73
CA PRO A 52 10.84 2.30 -0.81
C PRO A 52 10.38 2.15 -2.27
N TYR A 53 9.93 0.94 -2.62
CA TYR A 53 9.21 0.69 -3.87
C TYR A 53 7.75 1.09 -3.75
N SER A 54 7.14 0.80 -2.62
CA SER A 54 5.78 1.19 -2.25
C SER A 54 5.79 2.04 -0.98
N ALA A 55 4.71 2.79 -0.77
CA ALA A 55 4.51 3.57 0.44
C ALA A 55 3.03 3.58 0.82
N ASN A 56 2.72 3.21 2.06
CA ASN A 56 1.39 3.25 2.64
C ASN A 56 1.13 4.55 3.43
N GLY A 57 0.00 4.64 4.12
CA GLY A 57 -0.31 5.79 4.97
C GLY A 57 -0.25 7.13 4.24
N PHE A 58 -0.71 7.18 2.98
CA PHE A 58 -0.57 8.34 2.11
C PHE A 58 -1.17 9.60 2.71
N PHE A 59 -2.43 9.57 3.12
CA PHE A 59 -3.06 10.73 3.75
C PHE A 59 -2.87 10.68 5.26
N THR A 60 -2.47 11.81 5.85
CA THR A 60 -2.39 11.96 7.30
C THR A 60 -3.79 12.01 7.93
N ALA A 61 -3.91 11.69 9.22
CA ALA A 61 -5.20 11.52 9.89
C ALA A 61 -6.10 12.78 9.88
N ASP A 62 -5.49 13.96 9.79
CA ASP A 62 -6.16 15.27 9.71
C ASP A 62 -6.71 15.57 8.31
N MET A 63 -6.26 14.87 7.27
CA MET A 63 -6.72 15.10 5.90
C MET A 63 -8.07 14.42 5.66
N LYS A 64 -9.13 15.20 5.58
CA LYS A 64 -10.47 14.72 5.24
C LYS A 64 -10.74 15.04 3.77
N LEU A 65 -10.85 14.00 2.93
CA LEU A 65 -10.96 14.17 1.46
C LEU A 65 -12.16 15.02 1.04
N TYR A 66 -13.25 14.95 1.79
CA TYR A 66 -14.46 15.76 1.51
C TYR A 66 -14.28 17.26 1.79
N GLU A 67 -13.20 17.66 2.47
CA GLU A 67 -12.87 19.03 2.83
C GLU A 67 -11.65 19.57 2.06
N MET A 68 -11.01 18.70 1.26
CA MET A 68 -9.79 19.05 0.53
C MET A 68 -10.10 19.78 -0.77
N THR A 69 -9.37 20.86 -1.03
CA THR A 69 -9.35 21.51 -2.34
C THR A 69 -8.34 20.80 -3.27
N GLU A 70 -8.58 20.88 -4.59
CA GLU A 70 -7.64 20.32 -5.58
C GLU A 70 -6.23 20.89 -5.41
N ARG A 71 -6.11 22.19 -5.18
CA ARG A 71 -4.83 22.86 -4.94
C ARG A 71 -4.09 22.25 -3.75
N ARG A 72 -4.77 22.04 -2.63
CA ARG A 72 -4.16 21.45 -1.42
C ARG A 72 -3.74 20.01 -1.66
N LEU A 73 -4.54 19.23 -2.41
CA LEU A 73 -4.16 17.89 -2.84
C LEU A 73 -2.91 17.90 -3.71
N GLN A 74 -2.83 18.79 -4.71
CA GLN A 74 -1.68 18.92 -5.60
C GLN A 74 -0.40 19.30 -4.84
N GLU A 75 -0.48 20.28 -3.94
CA GLU A 75 0.65 20.71 -3.11
C GLU A 75 1.16 19.56 -2.23
N TYR A 76 0.24 18.85 -1.58
CA TYR A 76 0.57 17.69 -0.75
C TYR A 76 1.19 16.54 -1.55
N CYS A 77 0.58 16.15 -2.66
CA CYS A 77 1.09 15.10 -3.54
C CYS A 77 2.48 15.43 -4.08
N THR A 78 2.69 16.70 -4.46
CA THR A 78 4.00 17.16 -4.96
C THR A 78 5.08 16.97 -3.90
N LEU A 79 4.82 17.35 -2.65
CA LEU A 79 5.76 17.16 -1.55
C LEU A 79 6.00 15.66 -1.27
N ALA A 80 4.91 14.89 -1.10
CA ALA A 80 4.98 13.48 -0.73
C ALA A 80 5.71 12.65 -1.81
N PHE A 81 5.33 12.81 -3.08
CA PHE A 81 5.93 12.04 -4.18
C PHE A 81 7.37 12.49 -4.48
N SER A 82 7.68 13.78 -4.33
CA SER A 82 9.06 14.26 -4.42
C SER A 82 9.95 13.56 -3.40
N ARG A 83 9.55 13.50 -2.13
CA ARG A 83 10.31 12.81 -1.07
C ARG A 83 10.42 11.30 -1.33
N LEU A 84 9.33 10.65 -1.70
CA LEU A 84 9.34 9.24 -2.03
C LEU A 84 10.34 8.93 -3.15
N THR A 85 10.35 9.72 -4.21
CA THR A 85 11.17 9.47 -5.39
C THR A 85 12.63 9.88 -5.22
N GLN A 86 12.96 10.78 -4.31
CA GLN A 86 14.35 11.12 -3.96
C GLN A 86 15.06 9.93 -3.29
N LEU A 87 14.35 9.07 -2.56
CA LEU A 87 14.94 7.85 -2.01
C LEU A 87 15.19 6.84 -3.12
N GLY A 88 16.45 6.58 -3.46
CA GLY A 88 16.83 5.63 -4.52
C GLY A 88 16.43 6.07 -5.94
N HIS A 89 16.51 7.38 -6.25
CA HIS A 89 16.06 7.98 -7.51
C HIS A 89 16.52 7.22 -8.77
N ASN A 90 17.76 6.79 -8.83
CA ASN A 90 18.33 6.09 -9.98
C ASN A 90 18.16 4.55 -9.92
N ARG A 91 17.57 4.02 -8.87
CA ARG A 91 17.53 2.57 -8.58
C ARG A 91 16.15 1.97 -8.66
N MET A 92 15.11 2.79 -8.55
CA MET A 92 13.71 2.34 -8.58
C MET A 92 12.85 3.20 -9.47
N ARG A 93 11.93 2.56 -10.20
CA ARG A 93 10.93 3.21 -11.04
C ARG A 93 9.57 2.58 -10.80
N GLY A 94 8.50 3.26 -11.23
CA GLY A 94 7.14 2.75 -11.14
C GLY A 94 6.69 2.53 -9.70
N ARG A 95 6.87 3.52 -8.83
CA ARG A 95 6.55 3.38 -7.41
C ARG A 95 5.06 3.34 -7.15
N ILE A 96 4.69 2.68 -6.07
CA ILE A 96 3.30 2.53 -5.65
C ILE A 96 3.03 3.40 -4.44
N CYS A 97 1.96 4.20 -4.51
CA CYS A 97 1.40 4.94 -3.38
C CYS A 97 0.09 4.27 -2.97
N VAL A 98 0.06 3.66 -1.79
CA VAL A 98 -1.13 2.98 -1.27
C VAL A 98 -2.13 3.99 -0.71
N VAL A 99 -3.33 3.99 -1.25
CA VAL A 99 -4.45 4.84 -0.83
C VAL A 99 -5.37 4.00 0.07
N GLY A 100 -4.92 3.79 1.32
CA GLY A 100 -5.69 3.19 2.41
C GLY A 100 -6.47 4.28 3.18
N GLY A 101 -6.19 4.45 4.46
CA GLY A 101 -6.66 5.59 5.25
C GLY A 101 -8.18 5.68 5.41
N GLY A 102 -8.79 4.70 6.11
CA GLY A 102 -10.24 4.62 6.28
C GLY A 102 -10.88 5.91 6.80
N GLY A 103 -10.27 6.55 7.79
CA GLY A 103 -10.75 7.81 8.36
C GLY A 103 -10.70 9.02 7.42
N ASN A 104 -9.87 8.98 6.36
CA ASN A 104 -9.77 10.06 5.38
C ASN A 104 -10.95 10.07 4.41
N ARG A 105 -11.51 8.88 4.10
CA ARG A 105 -12.60 8.67 3.14
C ARG A 105 -13.92 8.20 3.76
N MET A 106 -13.99 8.08 5.09
CA MET A 106 -15.23 7.68 5.78
C MET A 106 -16.34 8.68 5.48
N ILE A 107 -17.45 8.19 4.95
CA ILE A 107 -18.61 9.02 4.61
C ILE A 107 -19.28 9.49 5.90
N PRO A 108 -19.41 10.81 6.13
CA PRO A 108 -20.05 11.35 7.32
C PRO A 108 -21.56 10.98 7.37
N PRO A 109 -22.17 10.87 8.56
CA PRO A 109 -23.61 10.67 8.69
C PRO A 109 -24.39 11.72 7.90
N GLY A 110 -25.39 11.27 7.12
CA GLY A 110 -26.22 12.15 6.29
C GLY A 110 -25.58 12.65 4.99
N PHE A 111 -24.30 12.34 4.74
CA PHE A 111 -23.65 12.72 3.48
C PHE A 111 -24.01 11.72 2.36
N SER A 112 -24.24 12.23 1.16
CA SER A 112 -24.61 11.40 0.00
C SER A 112 -23.45 10.47 -0.41
N ARG A 113 -23.69 9.15 -0.46
CA ARG A 113 -22.69 8.17 -0.93
C ARG A 113 -22.28 8.43 -2.40
N VAL A 114 -23.22 8.85 -3.26
CA VAL A 114 -22.93 9.19 -4.64
C VAL A 114 -21.97 10.38 -4.70
N ARG A 115 -22.26 11.42 -3.93
CA ARG A 115 -21.39 12.59 -3.85
C ARG A 115 -20.03 12.26 -3.25
N ALA A 116 -19.97 11.39 -2.24
CA ALA A 116 -18.72 10.92 -1.66
C ALA A 116 -17.85 10.20 -2.70
N GLU A 117 -18.45 9.34 -3.50
CA GLU A 117 -17.76 8.62 -4.57
C GLU A 117 -17.21 9.57 -5.65
N GLU A 118 -18.00 10.56 -6.07
CA GLU A 118 -17.56 11.59 -7.03
C GLU A 118 -16.34 12.36 -6.51
N ILE A 119 -16.38 12.80 -5.25
CA ILE A 119 -15.28 13.52 -4.62
C ILE A 119 -14.03 12.62 -4.53
N PHE A 120 -14.20 11.36 -4.12
CA PHE A 120 -13.08 10.42 -4.01
C PHE A 120 -12.43 10.16 -5.38
N VAL A 121 -13.23 9.87 -6.40
CA VAL A 121 -12.75 9.67 -7.78
C VAL A 121 -12.01 10.90 -8.29
N ASN A 122 -12.55 12.11 -8.09
CA ASN A 122 -11.89 13.34 -8.50
C ASN A 122 -10.59 13.59 -7.73
N SER A 123 -10.58 13.31 -6.43
CA SER A 123 -9.34 13.40 -5.62
C SER A 123 -8.26 12.46 -6.13
N LEU A 124 -8.62 11.23 -6.49
CA LEU A 124 -7.68 10.26 -7.07
C LEU A 124 -7.12 10.75 -8.41
N ARG A 125 -7.94 11.32 -9.28
CA ARG A 125 -7.47 11.91 -10.56
C ARG A 125 -6.46 13.02 -10.33
N VAL A 126 -6.78 13.95 -9.43
CA VAL A 126 -5.87 15.05 -9.07
C VAL A 126 -4.53 14.52 -8.55
N CYS A 127 -4.56 13.54 -7.65
CA CYS A 127 -3.35 12.92 -7.12
C CYS A 127 -2.59 12.15 -8.21
N ALA A 128 -3.27 11.43 -9.10
CA ALA A 128 -2.67 10.64 -10.16
C ALA A 128 -2.00 11.50 -11.24
N GLU A 129 -2.57 12.67 -11.56
CA GLU A 129 -1.93 13.65 -12.45
C GLU A 129 -0.60 14.18 -11.89
N VAL A 130 -0.49 14.33 -10.57
CA VAL A 130 0.79 14.61 -9.92
C VAL A 130 1.68 13.37 -9.94
N GLY A 131 1.11 12.20 -9.64
CA GLY A 131 1.81 10.92 -9.66
C GLY A 131 2.49 10.62 -10.99
N LEU A 132 1.84 10.94 -12.10
CA LEU A 132 2.40 10.80 -13.46
C LEU A 132 3.74 11.53 -13.62
N LYS A 133 3.88 12.71 -13.01
CA LYS A 133 5.14 13.52 -13.08
C LYS A 133 6.26 12.89 -12.28
N TYR A 134 5.96 12.08 -11.29
CA TYR A 134 6.92 11.43 -10.39
C TYR A 134 7.06 9.92 -10.64
N ASP A 135 6.41 9.36 -11.66
CA ASP A 135 6.37 7.93 -11.92
C ASP A 135 5.82 7.13 -10.70
N VAL A 136 4.74 7.66 -10.11
CA VAL A 136 4.03 7.08 -8.96
C VAL A 136 2.61 6.70 -9.37
N THR A 137 2.24 5.45 -9.11
CA THR A 137 0.90 4.91 -9.33
C THR A 137 0.17 4.80 -7.99
N LEU A 138 -1.08 5.26 -7.95
CA LEU A 138 -1.96 5.10 -6.79
C LEU A 138 -2.54 3.69 -6.79
N ALA A 139 -2.48 2.99 -5.66
CA ALA A 139 -3.11 1.71 -5.45
C ALA A 139 -4.19 1.85 -4.37
N ILE A 140 -5.47 1.79 -4.76
CA ILE A 140 -6.59 1.88 -3.83
C ILE A 140 -6.64 0.60 -3.00
N GLU A 141 -6.54 0.75 -1.69
CA GLU A 141 -6.65 -0.32 -0.73
C GLU A 141 -8.08 -0.39 -0.18
N PRO A 142 -8.83 -1.47 -0.45
CA PRO A 142 -10.06 -1.75 0.28
C PRO A 142 -9.75 -2.03 1.74
N LEU A 143 -10.49 -1.42 2.65
CA LEU A 143 -10.37 -1.67 4.09
C LEU A 143 -11.65 -2.31 4.60
N ASN A 144 -11.53 -3.23 5.54
CA ASN A 144 -12.70 -3.91 6.10
C ASN A 144 -13.73 -2.93 6.70
N SER A 145 -14.98 -3.37 6.77
CA SER A 145 -16.14 -2.57 7.18
C SER A 145 -16.10 -2.07 8.63
N LYS A 146 -15.18 -2.59 9.46
CA LYS A 146 -14.93 -2.07 10.81
C LYS A 146 -14.05 -0.80 10.81
N GLU A 147 -13.23 -0.61 9.77
CA GLU A 147 -12.30 0.51 9.67
C GLU A 147 -12.84 1.67 8.82
N THR A 148 -13.74 1.39 7.88
CA THR A 148 -14.37 2.43 7.04
C THR A 148 -15.74 1.95 6.54
N ASN A 149 -16.58 2.90 6.11
CA ASN A 149 -17.88 2.60 5.48
C ASN A 149 -17.87 2.81 3.96
N PHE A 150 -16.66 2.93 3.36
CA PHE A 150 -16.54 3.24 1.94
C PHE A 150 -15.29 2.59 1.31
N VAL A 151 -15.50 1.85 0.23
CA VAL A 151 -14.52 0.99 -0.47
C VAL A 151 -14.00 -0.09 0.48
N ASN A 152 -14.86 -1.08 0.72
CA ASN A 152 -14.57 -2.17 1.64
C ASN A 152 -14.09 -3.44 0.92
N THR A 153 -14.38 -3.59 -0.35
CA THR A 153 -14.06 -4.78 -1.13
C THR A 153 -13.20 -4.47 -2.35
N LEU A 154 -12.44 -5.47 -2.83
CA LEU A 154 -11.68 -5.37 -4.06
C LEU A 154 -12.59 -5.04 -5.25
N SER A 155 -13.80 -5.63 -5.29
CA SER A 155 -14.82 -5.29 -6.30
C SER A 155 -15.23 -3.82 -6.27
N GLU A 156 -15.34 -3.19 -5.08
CA GLU A 156 -15.61 -1.76 -4.96
C GLU A 156 -14.42 -0.92 -5.43
N ALA A 157 -13.19 -1.29 -5.05
CA ALA A 157 -11.99 -0.60 -5.53
C ALA A 157 -11.87 -0.65 -7.06
N LEU A 158 -12.15 -1.79 -7.67
CA LEU A 158 -12.16 -1.94 -9.13
C LEU A 158 -13.18 -1.01 -9.82
N LYS A 159 -14.37 -0.84 -9.23
CA LYS A 159 -15.37 0.13 -9.73
C LYS A 159 -14.85 1.56 -9.68
N VAL A 160 -14.16 1.92 -8.58
CA VAL A 160 -13.54 3.24 -8.44
C VAL A 160 -12.41 3.44 -9.45
N CYS A 161 -11.53 2.44 -9.66
CA CYS A 161 -10.48 2.49 -10.69
C CYS A 161 -11.07 2.73 -12.08
N LYS A 162 -12.10 1.96 -12.47
CA LYS A 162 -12.79 2.11 -13.75
C LYS A 162 -13.46 3.49 -13.91
N LYS A 163 -14.04 4.04 -12.82
CA LYS A 163 -14.62 5.39 -12.83
C LYS A 163 -13.56 6.48 -12.89
N ALA A 164 -12.41 6.28 -12.25
CA ALA A 164 -11.29 7.21 -12.32
C ALA A 164 -10.75 7.30 -13.75
N ASP A 165 -10.77 6.21 -14.50
CA ASP A 165 -10.33 6.12 -15.90
C ASP A 165 -8.96 6.81 -16.10
N HIS A 166 -7.98 6.41 -15.28
CA HIS A 166 -6.66 7.01 -15.29
C HIS A 166 -5.58 5.93 -15.12
N PRO A 167 -4.52 5.89 -15.96
CA PRO A 167 -3.53 4.81 -15.97
C PRO A 167 -2.74 4.69 -14.65
N HIS A 168 -2.63 5.77 -13.87
CA HIS A 168 -1.99 5.78 -12.57
C HIS A 168 -2.98 5.66 -11.39
N VAL A 169 -4.19 5.12 -11.62
CA VAL A 169 -5.15 4.74 -10.58
C VAL A 169 -5.46 3.27 -10.71
N MET A 170 -4.92 2.48 -9.83
CA MET A 170 -5.02 1.03 -9.78
C MET A 170 -5.51 0.59 -8.40
N CYS A 171 -5.60 -0.70 -8.14
CA CYS A 171 -6.01 -1.24 -6.85
C CYS A 171 -4.90 -2.08 -6.22
N LEU A 172 -5.09 -2.33 -4.93
CA LEU A 172 -4.31 -3.23 -4.10
C LEU A 172 -5.23 -4.28 -3.51
N VAL A 173 -4.74 -5.49 -3.28
CA VAL A 173 -5.38 -6.44 -2.37
C VAL A 173 -4.56 -6.53 -1.09
N ASP A 174 -5.21 -6.25 0.05
CA ASP A 174 -4.69 -6.61 1.37
C ASP A 174 -5.42 -7.88 1.82
N PHE A 175 -4.68 -8.95 2.06
CA PHE A 175 -5.28 -10.25 2.36
C PHE A 175 -5.96 -10.31 3.73
N TYR A 176 -5.59 -9.46 4.69
CA TYR A 176 -6.34 -9.35 5.94
C TYR A 176 -7.71 -8.73 5.72
N HIS A 177 -7.79 -7.59 5.03
CA HIS A 177 -9.06 -6.92 4.74
C HIS A 177 -9.95 -7.79 3.84
N PHE A 178 -9.35 -8.41 2.84
CA PHE A 178 -10.01 -9.36 1.95
C PHE A 178 -10.62 -10.55 2.71
N TYR A 179 -9.89 -11.10 3.68
CA TYR A 179 -10.36 -12.16 4.55
C TYR A 179 -11.50 -11.69 5.46
N CYS A 180 -11.38 -10.50 6.06
CA CYS A 180 -12.41 -9.94 6.93
C CYS A 180 -13.77 -9.75 6.24
N GLU A 181 -13.76 -9.38 4.96
CA GLU A 181 -14.97 -9.18 4.14
C GLU A 181 -15.44 -10.48 3.46
N ASN A 182 -14.78 -11.61 3.71
CA ASN A 182 -15.10 -12.92 3.11
C ASN A 182 -15.19 -12.88 1.58
N GLU A 183 -14.35 -12.10 0.92
CA GLU A 183 -14.35 -12.02 -0.53
C GLU A 183 -13.89 -13.35 -1.16
N PRO A 184 -14.56 -13.82 -2.22
CA PRO A 184 -14.11 -15.01 -2.92
C PRO A 184 -12.84 -14.72 -3.74
N LEU A 185 -11.86 -15.63 -3.74
CA LEU A 185 -10.59 -15.47 -4.46
C LEU A 185 -10.77 -15.19 -5.96
N ASP A 186 -11.91 -15.56 -6.55
CA ASP A 186 -12.19 -15.29 -7.96
C ASP A 186 -12.26 -13.80 -8.29
N VAL A 187 -12.53 -12.93 -7.32
CA VAL A 187 -12.50 -11.46 -7.51
C VAL A 187 -11.11 -10.97 -7.89
N ILE A 188 -10.05 -11.65 -7.45
CA ILE A 188 -8.66 -11.33 -7.85
C ILE A 188 -8.49 -11.47 -9.37
N LYS A 189 -9.21 -12.39 -10.02
CA LYS A 189 -9.20 -12.52 -11.48
C LYS A 189 -9.77 -11.30 -12.19
N GLU A 190 -10.78 -10.65 -11.59
CA GLU A 190 -11.39 -9.45 -12.15
C GLU A 190 -10.44 -8.24 -12.07
N ALA A 191 -9.53 -8.24 -11.10
CA ALA A 191 -8.55 -7.18 -10.95
C ALA A 191 -7.53 -7.19 -12.10
N GLY A 192 -7.06 -8.38 -12.52
CA GLY A 192 -6.17 -8.52 -13.66
C GLY A 192 -5.00 -7.53 -13.61
N GLU A 193 -4.83 -6.77 -14.69
CA GLU A 193 -3.77 -5.76 -14.83
C GLU A 193 -3.97 -4.52 -13.92
N LEU A 194 -5.17 -4.33 -13.36
CA LEU A 194 -5.41 -3.24 -12.41
C LEU A 194 -4.86 -3.52 -10.99
N LEU A 195 -4.38 -4.74 -10.71
CA LEU A 195 -3.74 -5.07 -9.44
C LEU A 195 -2.29 -4.57 -9.43
N ALA A 196 -2.03 -3.46 -8.75
CA ALA A 196 -0.70 -2.84 -8.70
C ALA A 196 0.15 -3.36 -7.55
N HIS A 197 -0.45 -3.72 -6.42
CA HIS A 197 0.28 -4.08 -5.21
C HIS A 197 -0.50 -5.09 -4.35
N VAL A 198 0.21 -5.73 -3.43
CA VAL A 198 -0.35 -6.72 -2.49
C VAL A 198 0.21 -6.45 -1.10
N HIS A 199 -0.69 -6.35 -0.12
CA HIS A 199 -0.33 -6.45 1.29
C HIS A 199 -0.60 -7.87 1.81
N LEU A 200 0.36 -8.40 2.55
CA LEU A 200 0.31 -9.77 3.07
C LEU A 200 0.40 -9.74 4.60
N SER A 201 -0.62 -10.27 5.23
CA SER A 201 -0.63 -10.67 6.63
C SER A 201 -1.44 -11.96 6.79
N ALA A 202 -1.40 -12.57 7.97
CA ALA A 202 -2.26 -13.68 8.31
C ALA A 202 -3.72 -13.20 8.53
N PRO A 203 -4.71 -14.11 8.53
CA PRO A 203 -6.12 -13.76 8.81
C PRO A 203 -6.36 -13.05 10.14
N ASP A 204 -5.45 -13.17 11.10
CA ASP A 204 -5.47 -12.50 12.40
C ASP A 204 -4.66 -11.19 12.42
N ARG A 205 -4.22 -10.71 11.25
CA ARG A 205 -3.37 -9.52 11.01
C ARG A 205 -1.94 -9.61 11.57
N TYR A 206 -1.49 -10.77 12.04
CA TYR A 206 -0.08 -10.97 12.39
C TYR A 206 0.75 -11.21 11.13
N ILE A 207 2.06 -11.02 11.25
CA ILE A 207 2.98 -11.45 10.19
C ILE A 207 2.83 -12.97 10.03
N PRO A 208 2.63 -13.47 8.78
CA PRO A 208 2.38 -14.89 8.56
C PRO A 208 3.54 -15.78 9.02
N SER A 209 3.20 -16.97 9.46
CA SER A 209 4.16 -17.96 9.96
C SER A 209 3.88 -19.35 9.38
N ALA A 210 4.56 -20.36 9.86
CA ALA A 210 4.37 -21.74 9.39
C ALA A 210 2.91 -22.23 9.53
N LYS A 211 2.13 -21.74 10.50
CA LYS A 211 0.70 -22.07 10.66
C LYS A 211 -0.17 -21.58 9.52
N ASP A 212 0.28 -20.54 8.80
CA ASP A 212 -0.48 -19.84 7.77
C ASP A 212 -0.10 -20.29 6.35
N MET A 213 0.79 -21.27 6.22
CA MET A 213 1.32 -21.73 4.92
C MET A 213 0.24 -22.09 3.90
N ASP A 214 -0.83 -22.77 4.33
CA ASP A 214 -1.88 -23.23 3.41
C ASP A 214 -2.70 -22.09 2.84
N VAL A 215 -3.04 -21.09 3.66
CA VAL A 215 -3.73 -19.91 3.17
C VAL A 215 -2.82 -19.05 2.30
N CYS A 216 -1.56 -18.89 2.67
CA CYS A 216 -0.58 -18.16 1.85
C CYS A 216 -0.36 -18.81 0.47
N ARG A 217 -0.33 -20.15 0.38
CA ARG A 217 -0.28 -20.85 -0.93
C ARG A 217 -1.52 -20.59 -1.78
N LYS A 218 -2.72 -20.56 -1.18
CA LYS A 218 -3.96 -20.23 -1.91
C LYS A 218 -3.92 -18.81 -2.47
N TRP A 219 -3.48 -17.85 -1.68
CA TRP A 219 -3.32 -16.45 -2.11
C TRP A 219 -2.27 -16.32 -3.23
N LYS A 220 -1.10 -16.94 -3.02
CA LYS A 220 -0.05 -16.99 -4.05
C LYS A 220 -0.58 -17.56 -5.36
N LYS A 221 -1.33 -18.67 -5.29
CA LYS A 221 -1.92 -19.31 -6.47
C LYS A 221 -2.92 -18.41 -7.19
N ALA A 222 -3.74 -17.63 -6.45
CA ALA A 222 -4.66 -16.66 -7.03
C ALA A 222 -3.90 -15.56 -7.80
N LEU A 223 -2.80 -15.05 -7.25
CA LEU A 223 -1.93 -14.07 -7.91
C LEU A 223 -1.25 -14.65 -9.17
N GLU A 224 -0.77 -15.89 -9.10
CA GLU A 224 -0.17 -16.58 -10.26
C GLU A 224 -1.18 -16.77 -11.40
N ASN A 225 -2.43 -17.08 -11.07
CA ASN A 225 -3.48 -17.32 -12.05
C ASN A 225 -3.79 -16.09 -12.92
N ILE A 226 -3.54 -14.88 -12.40
CA ILE A 226 -3.65 -13.63 -13.16
C ILE A 226 -2.32 -13.17 -13.75
N GLY A 227 -1.25 -13.94 -13.60
CA GLY A 227 0.08 -13.58 -14.08
C GLY A 227 0.71 -12.40 -13.32
N TYR A 228 0.31 -12.15 -12.06
CA TYR A 228 0.84 -11.04 -11.25
C TYR A 228 2.37 -11.09 -11.13
N LYS A 229 3.04 -10.00 -11.49
CA LYS A 229 4.51 -9.85 -11.47
C LYS A 229 4.97 -8.74 -10.53
N GLY A 230 4.05 -8.09 -9.83
CA GLY A 230 4.34 -6.99 -8.92
C GLY A 230 5.01 -7.44 -7.61
N CYS A 231 4.93 -6.56 -6.63
CA CYS A 231 5.55 -6.71 -5.33
C CYS A 231 4.52 -7.10 -4.27
N VAL A 232 4.99 -7.73 -3.20
CA VAL A 232 4.21 -8.08 -2.01
C VAL A 232 4.89 -7.47 -0.81
N SER A 233 4.16 -6.70 -0.01
CA SER A 233 4.65 -6.15 1.26
C SER A 233 4.00 -6.82 2.45
N LEU A 234 4.79 -7.14 3.47
CA LEU A 234 4.24 -7.51 4.76
C LEU A 234 3.63 -6.28 5.44
N GLU A 235 2.36 -6.37 5.80
CA GLU A 235 1.67 -5.37 6.60
C GLU A 235 0.85 -6.06 7.68
N GLY A 236 1.31 -5.99 8.93
CA GLY A 236 0.65 -6.67 10.04
C GLY A 236 1.28 -6.36 11.39
N TYR A 237 0.84 -7.06 12.43
CA TYR A 237 1.41 -6.94 13.77
C TYR A 237 2.73 -7.69 13.88
N TRP A 238 3.78 -6.97 14.25
CA TRP A 238 5.14 -7.47 14.45
C TRP A 238 5.32 -7.97 15.90
N LEU A 239 4.60 -9.00 16.29
CA LEU A 239 4.60 -9.52 17.65
C LEU A 239 5.26 -10.90 17.72
N PRO A 240 5.92 -11.25 18.84
CA PRO A 240 6.15 -10.42 20.03
C PRO A 240 7.13 -9.26 19.78
N ASP A 241 7.96 -9.35 18.77
CA ASP A 241 8.94 -8.36 18.29
C ASP A 241 9.26 -8.60 16.82
N GLU A 242 9.90 -7.61 16.17
CA GLU A 242 10.24 -7.64 14.75
C GLU A 242 11.15 -8.82 14.37
N VAL A 243 12.14 -9.14 15.21
CA VAL A 243 13.11 -10.22 14.93
C VAL A 243 12.39 -11.56 14.90
N THR A 244 11.62 -11.86 15.94
CA THR A 244 10.87 -13.11 16.07
C THR A 244 9.83 -13.25 14.94
N ALA A 245 9.11 -12.15 14.60
CA ALA A 245 8.14 -12.16 13.53
C ALA A 245 8.80 -12.44 12.16
N LEU A 246 9.95 -11.83 11.88
CA LEU A 246 10.73 -12.07 10.66
C LEU A 246 11.25 -13.51 10.55
N GLU A 247 11.75 -14.09 11.66
CA GLU A 247 12.17 -15.49 11.67
C GLU A 247 10.99 -16.45 11.43
N ASN A 248 9.84 -16.17 12.04
CA ASN A 248 8.63 -16.96 11.84
C ASN A 248 8.08 -16.85 10.40
N PHE A 249 8.30 -15.73 9.71
CA PHE A 249 7.90 -15.53 8.31
C PHE A 249 8.77 -16.31 7.32
N ARG A 250 9.99 -16.68 7.67
CA ARG A 250 10.96 -17.31 6.76
C ARG A 250 10.39 -18.48 5.93
N PRO A 251 9.60 -19.43 6.47
CA PRO A 251 8.99 -20.50 5.68
C PRO A 251 7.99 -19.97 4.64
N VAL A 252 7.23 -18.92 4.98
CA VAL A 252 6.24 -18.31 4.08
C VAL A 252 6.93 -17.52 2.98
N MET A 253 8.03 -16.85 3.27
CA MET A 253 8.83 -16.11 2.29
C MET A 253 9.24 -16.98 1.11
N GLN A 254 9.60 -18.24 1.37
CA GLN A 254 9.96 -19.21 0.32
C GLN A 254 8.83 -19.53 -0.66
N ILE A 255 7.56 -19.32 -0.27
CA ILE A 255 6.42 -19.50 -1.17
C ILE A 255 6.40 -18.40 -2.23
N TYR A 256 6.82 -17.18 -1.90
CA TYR A 256 6.70 -16.01 -2.77
C TYR A 256 7.95 -15.75 -3.63
N HIS A 257 9.07 -16.35 -3.31
CA HIS A 257 10.27 -16.41 -4.17
C HIS A 257 10.13 -17.51 -5.21
#